data_e0ed7ace6f485814325704f9c6e2bf1c
#
_entry.id   e0ed7ace6f485814325704f9c6e2bf1c
#
_cell.length_a   1.000
_cell.length_b   1.000
_cell.length_c   1.000
_cell.angle_alpha   90.00
_cell.angle_beta   90.00
_cell.angle_gamma   90.00
#
_symmetry.space_group_name_H-M   'P 1'
#
loop_
_entity.id
_entity.type
_entity.pdbx_description
1 polymer ?
#
loop_
_entity_poly.entity_id
_entity_poly.type
_entity_poly.pdbx_seq_one_letter_code
_entity_poly.pdbx_strand_id
1 'polypeptide(L)'
;RAFEESFRKLNIPYRIFGGLSFYQRKEIKDLIAYYRLTANHRDEEALKRVINYPARGIGKTTMDRLLVESTEREVSIWDLVTDVFNPPVSVQGAALRKVQDFTSMIQSFAAEMPTKDAHDLGMYIAKHTGLVHTLYQDKTPEGVARYDNLQELLNGMKAFTDQAKESEPDELPTLGD
;
A
#
# COMPACT_ATOMS: atom_id res chain seq x y z
N ARG A 1 -17.46 -3.86 -5.70
CA ARG A 1 -16.95 -5.13 -6.27
C ARG A 1 -15.43 -5.18 -6.35
N ALA A 2 -14.74 -4.21 -6.97
CA ALA A 2 -13.26 -4.19 -7.06
C ALA A 2 -12.60 -4.16 -5.68
N PHE A 3 -13.21 -3.50 -4.72
CA PHE A 3 -12.75 -3.40 -3.35
C PHE A 3 -12.88 -4.74 -2.61
N GLU A 4 -13.99 -5.43 -2.77
CA GLU A 4 -14.20 -6.76 -2.19
C GLU A 4 -13.23 -7.80 -2.77
N GLU A 5 -12.95 -7.73 -4.08
CA GLU A 5 -11.96 -8.60 -4.72
C GLU A 5 -10.56 -8.35 -4.19
N SER A 6 -10.20 -7.07 -3.95
CA SER A 6 -8.90 -6.74 -3.34
C SER A 6 -8.78 -7.30 -1.93
N PHE A 7 -9.85 -7.24 -1.13
CA PHE A 7 -9.88 -7.86 0.19
C PHE A 7 -9.77 -9.37 0.16
N ARG A 8 -10.42 -10.01 -0.80
CA ARG A 8 -10.28 -11.47 -0.99
C ARG A 8 -8.85 -11.86 -1.34
N LYS A 9 -8.19 -11.10 -2.23
CA LYS A 9 -6.79 -11.33 -2.61
C LYS A 9 -5.83 -11.14 -1.45
N LEU A 10 -6.16 -10.23 -0.52
CA LEU A 10 -5.36 -9.96 0.67
C LEU A 10 -5.78 -10.82 1.87
N ASN A 11 -6.77 -11.71 1.70
CA ASN A 11 -7.33 -12.52 2.78
C ASN A 11 -7.78 -11.72 4.01
N ILE A 12 -8.26 -10.49 3.82
CA ILE A 12 -8.74 -9.64 4.91
C ILE A 12 -10.26 -9.76 5.00
N PRO A 13 -10.83 -10.27 6.11
CA PRO A 13 -12.27 -10.41 6.27
C PRO A 13 -12.92 -9.05 6.55
N TYR A 14 -13.38 -8.36 5.51
CA TYR A 14 -13.96 -7.02 5.60
C TYR A 14 -15.25 -6.96 6.44
N ARG A 15 -15.92 -8.08 6.69
CA ARG A 15 -17.17 -8.14 7.47
C ARG A 15 -16.99 -7.92 8.97
N ILE A 16 -15.77 -7.98 9.48
CA ILE A 16 -15.48 -7.91 10.92
C ILE A 16 -15.60 -6.48 11.48
N PHE A 17 -15.50 -5.44 10.62
CA PHE A 17 -15.37 -4.05 11.05
C PHE A 17 -16.58 -3.15 10.81
N GLY A 18 -17.79 -3.68 10.82
CA GLY A 18 -18.99 -2.84 10.67
C GLY A 18 -19.33 -2.45 9.24
N GLY A 19 -18.84 -3.21 8.25
CA GLY A 19 -19.30 -3.14 6.87
C GLY A 19 -18.58 -2.12 6.00
N LEU A 20 -19.24 -1.77 4.90
CA LEU A 20 -18.68 -1.02 3.78
C LEU A 20 -18.22 0.40 4.17
N SER A 21 -18.88 1.05 5.13
CA SER A 21 -18.54 2.42 5.54
C SER A 21 -17.17 2.54 6.19
N PHE A 22 -16.73 1.54 6.97
CA PHE A 22 -15.39 1.52 7.55
C PHE A 22 -14.31 1.52 6.47
N TYR A 23 -14.48 0.70 5.43
CA TYR A 23 -13.53 0.56 4.34
C TYR A 23 -13.53 1.72 3.34
N GLN A 24 -14.51 2.61 3.42
CA GLN A 24 -14.55 3.83 2.63
C GLN A 24 -13.80 4.99 3.28
N ARG A 25 -13.36 4.85 4.51
CA ARG A 25 -12.58 5.88 5.21
C ARG A 25 -11.22 6.05 4.54
N LYS A 26 -10.78 7.30 4.44
CA LYS A 26 -9.55 7.66 3.73
C LYS A 26 -8.33 6.90 4.23
N GLU A 27 -8.09 6.88 5.54
CA GLU A 27 -6.95 6.21 6.17
C GLU A 27 -6.94 4.71 5.90
N ILE A 28 -8.09 4.08 5.85
CA ILE A 28 -8.23 2.65 5.54
C ILE A 28 -7.96 2.40 4.06
N LYS A 29 -8.51 3.21 3.17
CA LYS A 29 -8.22 3.13 1.74
C LYS A 29 -6.74 3.33 1.42
N ASP A 30 -6.08 4.25 2.12
CA ASP A 30 -4.66 4.51 1.94
C ASP A 30 -3.82 3.30 2.33
N LEU A 31 -4.07 2.70 3.49
CA LEU A 31 -3.34 1.51 3.93
C LEU A 31 -3.59 0.32 2.99
N ILE A 32 -4.82 0.10 2.61
CA ILE A 32 -5.18 -0.97 1.66
C ILE A 32 -4.52 -0.74 0.30
N ALA A 33 -4.43 0.50 -0.17
CA ALA A 33 -3.73 0.82 -1.41
C ALA A 33 -2.24 0.43 -1.34
N TYR A 34 -1.57 0.63 -0.21
CA TYR A 34 -0.22 0.12 0.00
C TYR A 34 -0.14 -1.40 -0.08
N TYR A 35 -1.10 -2.10 0.53
CA TYR A 35 -1.14 -3.57 0.47
C TYR A 35 -1.38 -4.06 -0.96
N ARG A 36 -2.31 -3.43 -1.68
CA ARG A 36 -2.59 -3.75 -3.09
C ARG A 36 -1.36 -3.55 -3.96
N LEU A 37 -0.66 -2.42 -3.79
CA LEU A 37 0.54 -2.10 -4.56
C LEU A 37 1.69 -3.07 -4.27
N THR A 38 1.82 -3.49 -3.03
CA THR A 38 2.81 -4.50 -2.61
C THR A 38 2.55 -5.85 -3.28
N ALA A 39 1.28 -6.26 -3.35
CA ALA A 39 0.88 -7.52 -3.98
C ALA A 39 0.88 -7.44 -5.53
N ASN A 40 0.60 -6.26 -6.08
CA ASN A 40 0.59 -6.01 -7.53
C ASN A 40 1.16 -4.63 -7.84
N HIS A 41 2.41 -4.59 -8.26
CA HIS A 41 3.12 -3.34 -8.57
C HIS A 41 2.51 -2.56 -9.76
N ARG A 42 1.73 -3.22 -10.60
CA ARG A 42 1.06 -2.61 -11.75
C ARG A 42 -0.33 -2.06 -11.41
N ASP A 43 -0.72 -2.06 -10.15
CA ASP A 43 -1.94 -1.43 -9.67
C ASP A 43 -1.77 0.10 -9.66
N GLU A 44 -2.06 0.73 -10.81
CA GLU A 44 -1.84 2.18 -10.99
C GLU A 44 -2.77 3.03 -10.13
N GLU A 45 -3.97 2.58 -9.87
CA GLU A 45 -4.90 3.28 -8.97
C GLU A 45 -4.31 3.36 -7.55
N ALA A 46 -3.81 2.24 -7.04
CA ALA A 46 -3.14 2.21 -5.75
C ALA A 46 -1.86 3.06 -5.74
N LEU A 47 -1.04 2.97 -6.79
CA LEU A 47 0.18 3.76 -6.95
C LEU A 47 -0.11 5.26 -6.88
N LYS A 48 -1.04 5.75 -7.69
CA LYS A 48 -1.41 7.16 -7.74
C LYS A 48 -1.94 7.66 -6.41
N ARG A 49 -2.64 6.80 -5.68
CA ARG A 49 -3.23 7.16 -4.39
C ARG A 49 -2.17 7.41 -3.31
N VAL A 50 -1.12 6.59 -3.26
CA VAL A 50 -0.21 6.57 -2.10
C VAL A 50 1.20 7.07 -2.36
N ILE A 51 1.60 7.27 -3.61
CA ILE A 51 2.98 7.64 -3.94
C ILE A 51 3.46 8.92 -3.23
N ASN A 52 2.57 9.87 -2.99
CA ASN A 52 2.87 11.10 -2.25
C ASN A 52 2.05 11.24 -0.95
N TYR A 53 1.58 10.16 -0.41
CA TYR A 53 0.93 10.16 0.89
C TYR A 53 1.41 8.97 1.75
N PRO A 54 2.09 9.21 2.87
CA PRO A 54 2.60 10.52 3.37
C PRO A 54 3.47 11.28 2.36
N ALA A 55 3.56 12.59 2.51
CA ALA A 55 4.25 13.46 1.57
C ALA A 55 5.72 13.04 1.37
N ARG A 56 6.12 12.86 0.11
CA ARG A 56 7.48 12.46 -0.32
C ARG A 56 8.10 13.43 -1.31
N GLY A 57 7.44 14.55 -1.57
CA GLY A 57 7.90 15.51 -2.58
C GLY A 57 7.68 15.05 -4.02
N ILE A 58 6.73 14.14 -4.24
CA ILE A 58 6.34 13.65 -5.57
C ILE A 58 5.01 14.30 -5.93
N GLY A 59 5.10 15.42 -6.65
CA GLY A 59 3.93 16.22 -6.96
C GLY A 59 3.15 15.73 -8.17
N LYS A 60 2.02 16.39 -8.40
CA LYS A 60 1.11 16.11 -9.52
C LYS A 60 1.80 16.24 -10.87
N THR A 61 2.64 17.25 -11.06
CA THR A 61 3.37 17.47 -12.32
C THR A 61 4.27 16.31 -12.68
N THR A 62 5.01 15.76 -11.71
CA THR A 62 5.84 14.58 -11.89
C THR A 62 5.00 13.38 -12.31
N MET A 63 3.88 13.14 -11.63
CA MET A 63 3.00 12.04 -11.94
C MET A 63 2.32 12.18 -13.30
N ASP A 64 1.89 13.37 -13.67
CA ASP A 64 1.29 13.64 -14.99
C ASP A 64 2.29 13.37 -16.12
N ARG A 65 3.55 13.77 -15.96
CA ARG A 65 4.62 13.49 -16.94
C ARG A 65 4.90 12.00 -17.08
N LEU A 66 4.98 11.28 -15.97
CA LEU A 66 5.18 9.83 -15.99
C LEU A 66 3.99 9.11 -16.63
N LEU A 67 2.77 9.57 -16.38
CA LEU A 67 1.58 9.00 -16.99
C LEU A 67 1.59 9.15 -18.52
N VAL A 68 1.91 10.35 -19.01
CA VAL A 68 2.02 10.61 -20.46
C VAL A 68 3.08 9.71 -21.10
N GLU A 69 4.27 9.66 -20.53
CA GLU A 69 5.36 8.86 -21.07
C GLU A 69 5.05 7.35 -21.02
N SER A 70 4.46 6.87 -19.95
CA SER A 70 4.05 5.46 -19.83
C SER A 70 3.01 5.09 -20.89
N THR A 71 2.07 5.98 -21.16
CA THR A 71 1.06 5.80 -22.20
C THR A 71 1.70 5.77 -23.60
N GLU A 72 2.61 6.69 -23.88
CA GLU A 72 3.34 6.74 -25.16
C GLU A 72 4.20 5.50 -25.40
N ARG A 73 4.83 4.97 -24.36
CA ARG A 73 5.64 3.76 -24.42
C ARG A 73 4.83 2.47 -24.28
N GLU A 74 3.53 2.56 -24.04
CA GLU A 74 2.64 1.42 -23.81
C GLU A 74 3.09 0.49 -22.69
N VAL A 75 3.58 1.08 -21.60
CA VAL A 75 4.00 0.36 -20.37
C VAL A 75 3.28 0.95 -19.14
N SER A 76 3.28 0.23 -18.04
CA SER A 76 2.80 0.77 -16.77
C SER A 76 3.76 1.83 -16.21
N ILE A 77 3.26 2.72 -15.35
CA ILE A 77 4.12 3.70 -14.66
C ILE A 77 5.20 2.97 -13.85
N TRP A 78 4.86 1.90 -13.19
CA TRP A 78 5.84 1.09 -12.45
C TRP A 78 6.95 0.55 -13.34
N ASP A 79 6.59 -0.07 -14.46
CA ASP A 79 7.57 -0.62 -15.41
C ASP A 79 8.45 0.49 -15.99
N LEU A 80 7.87 1.66 -16.29
CA LEU A 80 8.61 2.82 -16.79
C LEU A 80 9.70 3.27 -15.80
N VAL A 81 9.37 3.44 -14.53
CA VAL A 81 10.29 4.00 -13.53
C VAL A 81 11.31 2.98 -13.02
N THR A 82 11.04 1.70 -13.15
CA THR A 82 11.93 0.62 -12.73
C THR A 82 12.81 0.06 -13.85
N ASP A 83 12.60 0.49 -15.09
CA ASP A 83 13.41 0.06 -16.24
C ASP A 83 14.79 0.73 -16.20
N VAL A 84 15.81 -0.04 -15.85
CA VAL A 84 17.20 0.45 -15.77
C VAL A 84 17.86 0.65 -17.14
N PHE A 85 17.35 0.00 -18.18
CA PHE A 85 17.90 0.09 -19.52
C PHE A 85 17.29 1.23 -20.33
N ASN A 86 16.03 1.53 -20.08
CA ASN A 86 15.29 2.61 -20.74
C ASN A 86 14.59 3.50 -19.72
N PRO A 87 15.34 4.25 -18.90
CA PRO A 87 14.74 5.07 -17.85
C PRO A 87 13.84 6.16 -18.42
N PRO A 88 12.93 6.72 -17.61
CA PRO A 88 12.10 7.85 -18.03
C PRO A 88 12.95 9.03 -18.48
N VAL A 89 12.50 9.74 -19.51
CA VAL A 89 13.11 10.98 -19.97
C VAL A 89 12.30 12.21 -19.56
N SER A 90 11.01 12.05 -19.30
CA SER A 90 10.11 13.14 -18.90
C SER A 90 10.35 13.63 -17.46
N VAL A 91 10.91 12.80 -16.61
CA VAL A 91 11.24 13.09 -15.21
C VAL A 91 12.66 12.60 -14.95
N GLN A 92 13.51 13.49 -14.48
CA GLN A 92 14.93 13.21 -14.27
C GLN A 92 15.45 13.76 -12.94
N GLY A 93 16.67 13.42 -12.59
CA GLY A 93 17.37 13.96 -11.43
C GLY A 93 16.70 13.63 -10.11
N ALA A 94 16.58 14.63 -9.23
CA ALA A 94 16.05 14.46 -7.90
C ALA A 94 14.59 13.98 -7.89
N ALA A 95 13.78 14.46 -8.82
CA ALA A 95 12.38 14.05 -8.96
C ALA A 95 12.28 12.56 -9.29
N LEU A 96 13.09 12.07 -10.21
CA LEU A 96 13.12 10.64 -10.55
C LEU A 96 13.62 9.79 -9.38
N ARG A 97 14.65 10.24 -8.67
CA ARG A 97 15.15 9.51 -7.49
C ARG A 97 14.09 9.34 -6.41
N LYS A 98 13.29 10.35 -6.15
CA LYS A 98 12.18 10.24 -5.18
C LYS A 98 11.18 9.16 -5.57
N VAL A 99 10.83 9.07 -6.86
CA VAL A 99 9.93 8.04 -7.37
C VAL A 99 10.59 6.66 -7.28
N GLN A 100 11.86 6.55 -7.62
CA GLN A 100 12.62 5.29 -7.53
C GLN A 100 12.80 4.83 -6.08
N ASP A 101 13.02 5.74 -5.14
CA ASP A 101 13.07 5.43 -3.70
C ASP A 101 11.72 4.86 -3.22
N PHE A 102 10.63 5.42 -3.71
CA PHE A 102 9.30 4.89 -3.42
C PHE A 102 9.13 3.47 -3.97
N THR A 103 9.47 3.22 -5.22
CA THR A 103 9.37 1.88 -5.81
C THR A 103 10.26 0.87 -5.09
N SER A 104 11.47 1.28 -4.68
CA SER A 104 12.38 0.43 -3.90
C SER A 104 11.78 0.06 -2.54
N MET A 105 11.11 0.99 -1.88
CA MET A 105 10.40 0.73 -0.63
C MET A 105 9.31 -0.33 -0.83
N ILE A 106 8.47 -0.19 -1.84
CA ILE A 106 7.41 -1.18 -2.14
C ILE A 106 8.02 -2.54 -2.50
N GLN A 107 9.09 -2.58 -3.28
CA GLN A 107 9.81 -3.83 -3.58
C GLN A 107 10.35 -4.50 -2.33
N SER A 108 10.82 -3.73 -1.35
CA SER A 108 11.28 -4.28 -0.07
C SER A 108 10.14 -4.94 0.71
N PHE A 109 8.93 -4.40 0.63
CA PHE A 109 7.75 -5.00 1.24
C PHE A 109 7.38 -6.32 0.56
N ALA A 110 7.40 -6.35 -0.77
CA ALA A 110 7.11 -7.56 -1.53
C ALA A 110 8.12 -8.69 -1.23
N ALA A 111 9.38 -8.35 -1.00
CA ALA A 111 10.43 -9.30 -0.62
C ALA A 111 10.17 -9.96 0.75
N GLU A 112 9.42 -9.31 1.63
CA GLU A 112 9.06 -9.84 2.95
C GLU A 112 7.81 -10.75 2.93
N MET A 113 7.03 -10.74 1.84
CA MET A 113 5.78 -11.51 1.74
C MET A 113 5.95 -13.01 2.02
N PRO A 114 7.01 -13.70 1.53
CA PRO A 114 7.16 -15.14 1.76
C PRO A 114 7.46 -15.52 3.21
N THR A 115 7.97 -14.60 4.02
CA THR A 115 8.49 -14.90 5.37
C THR A 115 7.69 -14.31 6.51
N LYS A 116 6.82 -13.33 6.23
CA LYS A 116 5.97 -12.67 7.22
C LYS A 116 4.51 -13.08 7.04
N ASP A 117 3.81 -13.27 8.15
CA ASP A 117 2.35 -13.41 8.08
C ASP A 117 1.67 -12.07 7.72
N ALA A 118 0.39 -12.12 7.40
CA ALA A 118 -0.36 -10.95 6.94
C ALA A 118 -0.35 -9.82 7.98
N HIS A 119 -0.47 -10.12 9.26
CA HIS A 119 -0.44 -9.12 10.32
C HIS A 119 0.95 -8.48 10.44
N ASP A 120 2.01 -9.26 10.51
CA ASP A 120 3.37 -8.75 10.67
C ASP A 120 3.80 -7.90 9.47
N LEU A 121 3.48 -8.35 8.26
CA LEU A 121 3.73 -7.57 7.05
C LEU A 121 2.87 -6.31 7.00
N GLY A 122 1.60 -6.41 7.36
CA GLY A 122 0.70 -5.26 7.43
C GLY A 122 1.20 -4.18 8.40
N MET A 123 1.65 -4.59 9.59
CA MET A 123 2.28 -3.70 10.58
C MET A 123 3.57 -3.08 10.05
N TYR A 124 4.40 -3.89 9.42
CA TYR A 124 5.65 -3.44 8.81
C TYR A 124 5.41 -2.36 7.76
N ILE A 125 4.48 -2.60 6.84
CA ILE A 125 4.10 -1.65 5.79
C ILE A 125 3.53 -0.36 6.39
N ALA A 126 2.58 -0.47 7.32
CA ALA A 126 1.96 0.69 7.95
C ALA A 126 2.98 1.60 8.65
N LYS A 127 3.99 1.01 9.28
CA LYS A 127 5.06 1.72 9.97
C LYS A 127 6.08 2.32 8.99
N HIS A 128 6.60 1.51 8.07
CA HIS A 128 7.71 1.91 7.20
C HIS A 128 7.30 2.88 6.08
N THR A 129 6.02 2.93 5.72
CA THR A 129 5.49 3.96 4.81
C THR A 129 5.42 5.35 5.45
N GLY A 130 5.51 5.43 6.77
CA GLY A 130 5.30 6.66 7.53
C GLY A 130 3.83 6.97 7.82
N LEU A 131 2.89 6.11 7.40
CA LEU A 131 1.46 6.35 7.56
C LEU A 131 1.04 6.41 9.03
N VAL A 132 1.49 5.46 9.85
CA VAL A 132 1.22 5.44 11.29
C VAL A 132 1.74 6.71 11.96
N HIS A 133 2.97 7.09 11.65
CA HIS A 133 3.60 8.29 12.20
C HIS A 133 2.83 9.57 11.83
N THR A 134 2.48 9.69 10.55
CA THR A 134 1.72 10.86 10.04
C THR A 134 0.36 10.99 10.75
N LEU A 135 -0.37 9.89 10.90
CA LEU A 135 -1.66 9.91 11.59
C LEU A 135 -1.51 10.14 13.10
N TYR A 136 -0.49 9.58 13.72
CA TYR A 136 -0.22 9.77 15.16
C TYR A 136 0.13 11.22 15.50
N GLN A 137 0.79 11.95 14.61
CA GLN A 137 1.13 13.36 14.82
C GLN A 137 -0.06 14.30 14.79
N ASP A 138 -1.14 13.93 14.14
CA ASP A 138 -2.37 14.72 14.08
C ASP A 138 -3.17 14.51 15.36
N LYS A 139 -3.12 15.50 16.26
CA LYS A 139 -3.79 15.47 17.57
C LYS A 139 -5.19 16.06 17.56
N THR A 140 -5.71 16.44 16.40
CA THR A 140 -7.11 16.83 16.26
C THR A 140 -8.03 15.64 16.55
N PRO A 141 -9.31 15.86 16.94
CA PRO A 141 -10.26 14.77 17.12
C PRO A 141 -10.38 13.85 15.89
N GLU A 142 -10.32 14.44 14.68
CA GLU A 142 -10.33 13.69 13.43
C GLU A 142 -9.07 12.84 13.24
N GLY A 143 -7.89 13.40 13.54
CA GLY A 143 -6.63 12.69 13.45
C GLY A 143 -6.55 11.51 14.42
N VAL A 144 -7.01 11.69 15.65
CA VAL A 144 -7.11 10.62 16.64
C VAL A 144 -8.05 9.52 16.17
N ALA A 145 -9.21 9.88 15.63
CA ALA A 145 -10.14 8.91 15.08
C ALA A 145 -9.56 8.11 13.90
N ARG A 146 -8.82 8.76 13.01
CA ARG A 146 -8.15 8.09 11.90
C ARG A 146 -7.08 7.11 12.37
N TYR A 147 -6.28 7.52 13.34
CA TYR A 147 -5.28 6.64 13.95
C TYR A 147 -5.93 5.41 14.60
N ASP A 148 -7.00 5.61 15.37
CA ASP A 148 -7.73 4.52 16.02
C ASP A 148 -8.33 3.54 14.99
N ASN A 149 -8.86 4.05 13.88
CA ASN A 149 -9.37 3.21 12.79
C ASN A 149 -8.26 2.37 12.15
N LEU A 150 -7.07 2.95 11.97
CA LEU A 150 -5.92 2.22 11.46
C LEU A 150 -5.53 1.08 12.40
N GLN A 151 -5.48 1.35 13.71
CA GLN A 151 -5.19 0.33 14.72
C GLN A 151 -6.25 -0.77 14.75
N GLU A 152 -7.51 -0.41 14.56
CA GLU A 152 -8.62 -1.37 14.49
C GLU A 152 -8.44 -2.34 13.30
N LEU A 153 -8.07 -1.83 12.12
CA LEU A 153 -7.77 -2.69 10.96
C LEU A 153 -6.61 -3.64 11.26
N LEU A 154 -5.52 -3.13 11.83
CA LEU A 154 -4.34 -3.95 12.16
C LEU A 154 -4.65 -5.01 13.21
N ASN A 155 -5.45 -4.67 14.22
CA ASN A 155 -5.90 -5.64 15.22
C ASN A 155 -6.77 -6.74 14.62
N GLY A 156 -7.62 -6.40 13.66
CA GLY A 156 -8.43 -7.38 12.94
C GLY A 156 -7.59 -8.32 12.07
N MET A 157 -6.55 -7.81 11.46
CA MET A 157 -5.58 -8.64 10.73
C MET A 157 -4.88 -9.61 11.67
N LYS A 158 -4.54 -9.18 12.88
CA LYS A 158 -3.95 -10.06 13.90
C LYS A 158 -4.91 -11.18 14.29
N ALA A 159 -6.16 -10.85 14.60
CA ALA A 159 -7.18 -11.82 14.95
C ALA A 159 -7.39 -12.87 13.84
N PHE A 160 -7.42 -12.42 12.59
CA PHE A 160 -7.51 -13.29 11.42
C PHE A 160 -6.29 -14.22 11.29
N THR A 161 -5.09 -13.67 11.44
CA THR A 161 -3.84 -14.44 11.38
C THR A 161 -3.78 -15.50 12.48
N ASP A 162 -4.12 -15.14 13.72
CA ASP A 162 -4.14 -16.06 14.85
C ASP A 162 -5.17 -17.17 14.64
N GLN A 163 -6.34 -16.85 14.11
CA GLN A 163 -7.38 -17.84 13.79
C GLN A 163 -6.94 -18.81 12.68
N ALA A 164 -6.26 -18.29 11.64
CA ALA A 164 -5.73 -19.11 10.57
C ALA A 164 -4.63 -20.06 11.06
N LYS A 165 -3.76 -19.63 11.97
CA LYS A 165 -2.73 -20.48 12.61
C LYS A 165 -3.33 -21.60 13.47
N GLU A 166 -4.45 -21.34 14.11
CA GLU A 166 -5.17 -22.36 14.88
C GLU A 166 -5.81 -23.44 13.97
N SER A 167 -6.25 -23.04 12.78
CA SER A 167 -6.90 -23.91 11.82
C SER A 167 -5.91 -24.73 10.98
N GLU A 168 -4.76 -24.13 10.61
CA GLU A 168 -3.70 -24.71 9.77
C GLU A 168 -2.32 -24.35 10.35
N PRO A 169 -1.85 -25.09 11.38
CA PRO A 169 -0.64 -24.69 12.14
C PRO A 169 0.65 -24.65 11.31
N ASP A 170 0.70 -25.34 10.17
CA ASP A 170 1.91 -25.51 9.36
C ASP A 170 2.05 -24.46 8.22
N GLU A 171 1.03 -23.64 7.97
CA GLU A 171 1.08 -22.60 6.95
C GLU A 171 0.86 -21.21 7.55
N LEU A 172 1.77 -20.28 7.25
CA LEU A 172 1.62 -18.87 7.62
C LEU A 172 0.77 -18.16 6.56
N PRO A 173 -0.38 -17.55 6.94
CA PRO A 173 -1.14 -16.74 6.01
C PRO A 173 -0.35 -15.49 5.63
N THR A 174 -0.24 -15.23 4.34
CA THR A 174 0.49 -14.09 3.77
C THR A 174 -0.45 -13.11 3.07
N LEU A 175 0.05 -11.93 2.71
CA LEU A 175 -0.72 -10.96 1.94
C LEU A 175 -1.02 -11.42 0.51
N GLY A 176 -0.29 -12.41 0.00
CA GLY A 176 -0.46 -12.97 -1.34
C GLY A 176 -1.40 -14.18 -1.40
N ASP A 177 -1.74 -14.72 -0.24
CA ASP A 177 -2.61 -15.88 -0.13
C ASP A 177 -4.07 -15.43 -0.04
#